data_2d5a1ba2f6c90a76d5190a4acf92c645
#
_entry.id   2d5a1ba2f6c90a76d5190a4acf92c645
#
_cell.length_a   1.000
_cell.length_b   1.000
_cell.length_c   1.000
_cell.angle_alpha   90.00
_cell.angle_beta   90.00
_cell.angle_gamma   90.00
#
_symmetry.space_group_name_H-M   'P 1'
#
loop_
_entity.id
_entity.type
_entity.pdbx_description
1 polymer ?
#
loop_
_entity_poly.entity_id
_entity_poly.type
_entity_poly.pdbx_seq_one_letter_code
_entity_poly.pdbx_strand_id
1 'polypeptide(L)'
;GKLSETVPLSETTTGNEIMLKHVYLKNFKCFDELALPLGGLTLITGVNGAGKSSIVQALLLLRQSNDDKRTDLHTHVKADGDLADLTNGNAMRYALSEDADILIRLTDDQSEEACFTLKDAVTDDTEIACIPSDNIDHVLTAWPLFTPSFVYLYADRTAPQSNYRKGNASNTDSRLGDKHGSNTAFRFYEAMSSNEQVPVPALCLLEKNHSVFANVSAWLSYIMGSDVSLAAAQETADRVTLSYSKNVQGNEIAFSPLNVAFGNSYILPIILAVLTAPENSLLIIENPEAHLHPSAQFRTGQLLALAAEHGIQIIVETHSDHLLNGVRVMTKAGMEGKGRTDAGKVEIHYIYQD
;
A
#
# COMPACT_ATOMS: atom_id res chain seq x y z
N GLY A 1 -2.25 -22.10 53.86
CA GLY A 1 -2.09 -20.83 53.22
C GLY A 1 -0.72 -20.74 52.54
N LYS A 2 -0.63 -20.78 51.23
CA LYS A 2 0.49 -20.27 50.44
C LYS A 2 -0.09 -19.40 49.38
N LEU A 3 0.28 -18.11 49.41
CA LEU A 3 0.02 -17.11 48.39
C LEU A 3 0.77 -17.51 47.12
N SER A 4 0.06 -17.61 46.00
CA SER A 4 0.66 -17.72 44.68
C SER A 4 1.15 -16.33 44.26
N GLU A 5 2.45 -16.18 44.09
CA GLU A 5 3.06 -15.02 43.46
C GLU A 5 2.59 -14.93 42.00
N THR A 6 1.92 -13.85 41.70
CA THR A 6 1.65 -13.45 40.33
C THR A 6 2.94 -12.92 39.73
N VAL A 7 3.47 -13.63 38.74
CA VAL A 7 4.55 -13.14 37.86
C VAL A 7 4.00 -11.94 37.09
N PRO A 8 4.64 -10.76 37.13
CA PRO A 8 4.24 -9.66 36.29
C PRO A 8 4.52 -10.04 34.81
N LEU A 9 3.48 -9.92 33.99
CA LEU A 9 3.63 -9.93 32.53
C LEU A 9 4.66 -8.85 32.18
N SER A 10 5.75 -9.25 31.52
CA SER A 10 6.74 -8.33 30.96
C SER A 10 6.01 -7.31 30.09
N GLU A 11 6.17 -6.04 30.44
CA GLU A 11 5.85 -4.93 29.54
C GLU A 11 6.59 -5.19 28.23
N THR A 12 5.84 -5.59 27.21
CA THR A 12 6.30 -5.49 25.83
C THR A 12 6.58 -4.01 25.60
N THR A 13 7.84 -3.68 25.45
CA THR A 13 8.28 -2.39 24.92
C THR A 13 7.50 -2.15 23.64
N THR A 14 6.49 -1.29 23.74
CA THR A 14 5.83 -0.68 22.58
C THR A 14 6.92 0.13 21.87
N GLY A 15 7.49 -0.44 20.82
CA GLY A 15 8.27 0.34 19.87
C GLY A 15 7.37 1.51 19.42
N ASN A 16 7.90 2.72 19.44
CA ASN A 16 7.16 3.90 19.01
C ASN A 16 6.61 3.63 17.60
N GLU A 17 5.28 3.56 17.51
CA GLU A 17 4.57 3.45 16.26
C GLU A 17 4.81 4.74 15.48
N ILE A 18 5.37 4.66 14.28
CA ILE A 18 5.65 5.83 13.44
C ILE A 18 4.67 5.85 12.28
N MET A 19 3.93 6.95 12.18
CA MET A 19 3.00 7.20 11.09
C MET A 19 3.35 8.53 10.41
N LEU A 20 3.42 8.55 9.09
CA LEU A 20 3.62 9.80 8.35
C LEU A 20 2.41 10.72 8.54
N LYS A 21 2.64 11.99 8.90
CA LYS A 21 1.60 13.00 9.12
C LYS A 21 1.53 14.07 8.08
N HIS A 22 2.65 14.44 7.48
CA HIS A 22 2.67 15.46 6.43
C HIS A 22 3.67 15.12 5.35
N VAL A 23 3.31 15.48 4.12
CA VAL A 23 4.20 15.59 2.97
C VAL A 23 4.23 17.05 2.55
N TYR A 24 5.43 17.62 2.50
CA TYR A 24 5.66 18.95 1.94
C TYR A 24 6.56 18.83 0.72
N LEU A 25 6.14 19.42 -0.38
CA LEU A 25 6.86 19.46 -1.64
C LEU A 25 7.08 20.92 -2.05
N LYS A 26 8.29 21.26 -2.46
CA LYS A 26 8.60 22.54 -3.08
C LYS A 26 9.35 22.31 -4.38
N ASN A 27 8.92 23.02 -5.42
CA ASN A 27 9.52 22.95 -6.75
C ASN A 27 9.52 21.52 -7.34
N PHE A 28 8.43 20.76 -7.15
CA PHE A 28 8.35 19.38 -7.60
C PHE A 28 7.21 19.18 -8.60
N LYS A 29 7.54 18.81 -9.84
CA LYS A 29 6.62 18.52 -10.97
C LYS A 29 5.62 19.65 -11.24
N CYS A 30 4.34 19.43 -10.91
CA CYS A 30 3.29 20.42 -11.08
C CYS A 30 3.13 21.37 -9.89
N PHE A 31 3.89 21.17 -8.81
CA PHE A 31 3.78 21.94 -7.58
C PHE A 31 4.94 22.92 -7.42
N ASP A 32 4.63 24.21 -7.37
CA ASP A 32 5.55 25.20 -6.82
C ASP A 32 5.73 24.93 -5.32
N GLU A 33 4.61 24.81 -4.60
CA GLU A 33 4.58 24.44 -3.20
C GLU A 33 3.31 23.63 -2.89
N LEU A 34 3.45 22.56 -2.10
CA LEU A 34 2.34 21.75 -1.62
C LEU A 34 2.61 21.33 -0.18
N ALA A 35 1.64 21.52 0.71
CA ALA A 35 1.62 20.91 2.04
C ALA A 35 0.37 20.03 2.17
N LEU A 36 0.57 18.73 2.41
CA LEU A 36 -0.51 17.74 2.43
C LEU A 36 -0.48 16.99 3.76
N PRO A 37 -1.51 17.12 4.62
CA PRO A 37 -1.66 16.25 5.78
C PRO A 37 -2.00 14.81 5.37
N LEU A 38 -1.52 13.85 6.16
CA LEU A 38 -1.76 12.42 5.98
C LEU A 38 -2.47 11.85 7.21
N GLY A 39 -3.47 11.01 6.97
CA GLY A 39 -4.17 10.24 7.99
C GLY A 39 -3.70 8.78 8.06
N GLY A 40 -4.38 7.98 8.86
CA GLY A 40 -4.32 6.53 8.78
C GLY A 40 -4.77 6.02 7.41
N LEU A 41 -5.84 6.65 6.86
CA LEU A 41 -6.25 6.50 5.46
C LEU A 41 -6.25 7.88 4.80
N THR A 42 -5.46 8.03 3.75
CA THR A 42 -5.43 9.24 2.92
C THR A 42 -5.94 8.91 1.52
N LEU A 43 -7.02 9.58 1.11
CA LEU A 43 -7.56 9.47 -0.25
C LEU A 43 -7.16 10.71 -1.06
N ILE A 44 -6.43 10.50 -2.15
CA ILE A 44 -6.03 11.54 -3.10
C ILE A 44 -6.91 11.38 -4.33
N THR A 45 -7.81 12.32 -4.56
CA THR A 45 -8.75 12.33 -5.69
C THR A 45 -8.68 13.66 -6.44
N GLY A 46 -9.37 13.79 -7.54
CA GLY A 46 -9.38 15.02 -8.35
C GLY A 46 -9.28 14.75 -9.85
N VAL A 47 -9.17 15.82 -10.64
CA VAL A 47 -9.14 15.73 -12.09
C VAL A 47 -7.84 15.08 -12.61
N ASN A 48 -7.91 14.51 -13.82
CA ASN A 48 -6.72 13.95 -14.45
C ASN A 48 -5.69 15.05 -14.77
N GLY A 49 -4.42 14.75 -14.55
CA GLY A 49 -3.33 15.70 -14.78
C GLY A 49 -3.12 16.74 -13.66
N ALA A 50 -3.95 16.76 -12.61
CA ALA A 50 -3.84 17.73 -11.53
C ALA A 50 -2.66 17.50 -10.57
N GLY A 51 -1.90 16.42 -10.71
CA GLY A 51 -0.72 16.15 -9.87
C GLY A 51 -0.92 15.09 -8.78
N LYS A 52 -2.04 14.36 -8.75
CA LYS A 52 -2.27 13.29 -7.77
C LYS A 52 -1.09 12.31 -7.71
N SER A 53 -0.72 11.75 -8.86
CA SER A 53 0.40 10.81 -8.96
C SER A 53 1.75 11.45 -8.61
N SER A 54 1.91 12.78 -8.76
CA SER A 54 3.15 13.47 -8.37
C SER A 54 3.39 13.41 -6.86
N ILE A 55 2.33 13.43 -6.05
CA ILE A 55 2.44 13.29 -4.59
C ILE A 55 2.98 11.89 -4.24
N VAL A 56 2.38 10.86 -4.82
CA VAL A 56 2.82 9.47 -4.66
C VAL A 56 4.25 9.29 -5.16
N GLN A 57 4.57 9.83 -6.32
CA GLN A 57 5.89 9.75 -6.94
C GLN A 57 7.00 10.37 -6.09
N ALA A 58 6.72 11.41 -5.30
CA ALA A 58 7.72 11.96 -4.37
C ALA A 58 8.12 10.94 -3.29
N LEU A 59 7.15 10.19 -2.74
CA LEU A 59 7.42 9.13 -1.77
C LEU A 59 8.16 7.95 -2.42
N LEU A 60 7.73 7.57 -3.63
CA LEU A 60 8.35 6.47 -4.38
C LEU A 60 9.78 6.78 -4.80
N LEU A 61 10.09 8.04 -5.14
CA LEU A 61 11.45 8.51 -5.43
C LEU A 61 12.40 8.25 -4.26
N LEU A 62 11.98 8.62 -3.06
CA LEU A 62 12.78 8.39 -1.86
C LEU A 62 12.92 6.90 -1.57
N ARG A 63 11.83 6.14 -1.65
CA ARG A 63 11.84 4.69 -1.42
C ARG A 63 12.76 3.97 -2.41
N GLN A 64 12.60 4.17 -3.71
CA GLN A 64 13.43 3.48 -4.71
C GLN A 64 14.91 3.85 -4.62
N SER A 65 15.22 5.11 -4.23
CA SER A 65 16.60 5.55 -4.03
C SER A 65 17.26 4.84 -2.85
N ASN A 66 16.49 4.54 -1.79
CA ASN A 66 16.97 3.75 -0.66
C ASN A 66 17.13 2.25 -1.00
N ASP A 67 16.28 1.71 -1.87
CA ASP A 67 16.30 0.28 -2.24
C ASP A 67 17.36 -0.06 -3.28
N ASP A 68 17.79 0.90 -4.11
CA ASP A 68 18.81 0.69 -5.13
C ASP A 68 20.19 0.59 -4.48
N LYS A 69 20.80 -0.59 -4.54
CA LYS A 69 22.15 -0.85 -3.96
C LYS A 69 23.27 -0.01 -4.57
N ARG A 70 23.03 0.67 -5.70
CA ARG A 70 24.00 1.54 -6.38
C ARG A 70 23.82 3.00 -6.02
N THR A 71 22.68 3.36 -5.45
CA THR A 71 22.37 4.72 -5.00
C THR A 71 22.43 4.78 -3.50
N ASP A 72 22.98 5.86 -2.97
CA ASP A 72 23.02 6.14 -1.54
C ASP A 72 22.18 7.39 -1.24
N LEU A 73 21.02 7.19 -0.60
CA LEU A 73 20.10 8.28 -0.27
C LEU A 73 20.71 9.34 0.66
N HIS A 74 21.84 9.06 1.29
CA HIS A 74 22.60 10.08 2.01
C HIS A 74 23.26 11.11 1.07
N THR A 75 23.38 10.80 -0.21
CA THR A 75 24.09 11.65 -1.16
C THR A 75 23.34 11.88 -2.49
N HIS A 76 22.50 10.94 -2.92
CA HIS A 76 21.80 11.01 -4.20
C HIS A 76 20.41 10.39 -4.15
N VAL A 77 19.54 10.88 -5.03
CA VAL A 77 18.29 10.19 -5.41
C VAL A 77 18.37 9.73 -6.85
N LYS A 78 17.58 8.67 -7.18
CA LYS A 78 17.52 8.08 -8.49
C LYS A 78 16.14 8.33 -9.13
N ALA A 79 16.11 9.14 -10.19
CA ALA A 79 14.89 9.52 -10.89
C ALA A 79 14.28 8.36 -11.71
N ASP A 80 15.12 7.53 -12.34
CA ASP A 80 14.73 6.38 -13.15
C ASP A 80 14.77 5.09 -12.33
N GLY A 81 13.67 4.67 -11.77
CA GLY A 81 13.60 3.48 -10.93
C GLY A 81 12.37 2.61 -11.20
N ASP A 82 12.35 1.43 -10.57
CA ASP A 82 11.30 0.44 -10.77
C ASP A 82 9.94 0.88 -10.21
N LEU A 83 9.91 1.70 -9.16
CA LEU A 83 8.67 2.18 -8.55
C LEU A 83 8.11 3.37 -9.34
N ALA A 84 8.95 4.36 -9.67
CA ALA A 84 8.59 5.54 -10.43
C ALA A 84 9.69 5.90 -11.42
N ASP A 85 9.32 6.12 -12.68
CA ASP A 85 10.19 6.71 -13.69
C ASP A 85 9.88 8.21 -13.80
N LEU A 86 10.75 9.02 -13.24
CA LEU A 86 10.68 10.48 -13.25
C LEU A 86 11.61 11.10 -14.31
N THR A 87 12.22 10.26 -15.11
CA THR A 87 13.12 10.57 -16.21
C THR A 87 14.44 11.18 -15.74
N ASN A 88 14.46 12.43 -15.30
CA ASN A 88 15.68 13.17 -14.90
C ASN A 88 15.34 14.37 -14.00
N GLY A 89 16.35 15.11 -13.59
CA GLY A 89 16.20 16.29 -12.72
C GLY A 89 15.28 17.36 -13.32
N ASN A 90 15.46 17.69 -14.60
CA ASN A 90 14.63 18.68 -15.29
C ASN A 90 13.15 18.30 -15.31
N ALA A 91 12.82 17.02 -15.52
CA ALA A 91 11.46 16.51 -15.54
C ALA A 91 10.81 16.48 -14.15
N MET A 92 11.60 16.46 -13.09
CA MET A 92 11.11 16.49 -11.71
C MET A 92 10.83 17.90 -11.19
N ARG A 93 11.43 18.94 -11.80
CA ARG A 93 11.24 20.32 -11.36
C ARG A 93 9.88 20.87 -11.78
N TYR A 94 9.40 21.83 -11.02
CA TYR A 94 8.27 22.68 -11.44
C TYR A 94 8.69 23.56 -12.62
N ALA A 95 7.94 23.47 -13.70
CA ALA A 95 8.34 24.07 -15.00
C ALA A 95 8.51 25.61 -14.97
N LEU A 96 7.83 26.29 -14.05
CA LEU A 96 7.87 27.76 -13.92
C LEU A 96 8.81 28.24 -12.81
N SER A 97 9.50 27.33 -12.13
CA SER A 97 10.42 27.71 -11.05
C SER A 97 11.76 28.21 -11.57
N GLU A 98 12.26 29.31 -11.01
CA GLU A 98 13.63 29.77 -11.18
C GLU A 98 14.61 29.05 -10.23
N ASP A 99 14.09 28.36 -9.19
CA ASP A 99 14.89 27.64 -8.21
C ASP A 99 15.44 26.33 -8.81
N ALA A 100 16.73 26.07 -8.61
CA ALA A 100 17.38 24.86 -9.10
C ALA A 100 17.13 23.65 -8.19
N ASP A 101 16.83 23.90 -6.92
CA ASP A 101 16.68 22.86 -5.90
C ASP A 101 15.23 22.41 -5.74
N ILE A 102 15.05 21.13 -5.45
CA ILE A 102 13.76 20.54 -5.07
C ILE A 102 13.81 20.20 -3.58
N LEU A 103 12.75 20.47 -2.84
CA LEU A 103 12.63 20.07 -1.45
C LEU A 103 11.47 19.11 -1.26
N ILE A 104 11.78 17.94 -0.67
CA ILE A 104 10.80 17.00 -0.15
C ILE A 104 10.99 16.94 1.37
N ARG A 105 9.93 17.22 2.13
CA ARG A 105 9.95 17.10 3.59
C ARG A 105 8.78 16.21 4.03
N LEU A 106 9.10 15.27 4.90
CA LEU A 106 8.15 14.39 5.54
C LEU A 106 8.14 14.69 7.03
N THR A 107 6.98 14.59 7.67
CA THR A 107 6.82 14.74 9.11
C THR A 107 6.05 13.55 9.64
N ASP A 108 6.47 12.98 10.76
CA ASP A 108 5.77 11.89 11.43
C ASP A 108 4.77 12.38 12.50
N ASP A 109 4.13 11.46 13.19
CA ASP A 109 3.15 11.72 14.25
C ASP A 109 3.79 12.17 15.58
N GLN A 110 5.12 12.10 15.70
CA GLN A 110 5.87 12.64 16.81
C GLN A 110 6.45 14.04 16.51
N SER A 111 6.10 14.62 15.34
CA SER A 111 6.61 15.88 14.83
C SER A 111 8.11 15.84 14.49
N GLU A 112 8.67 14.65 14.27
CA GLU A 112 9.99 14.51 13.69
C GLU A 112 9.93 14.81 12.20
N GLU A 113 10.88 15.61 11.71
CA GLU A 113 10.97 16.00 10.30
C GLU A 113 12.15 15.31 9.61
N ALA A 114 11.91 14.80 8.41
CA ALA A 114 12.94 14.35 7.49
C ALA A 114 12.91 15.22 6.23
N CYS A 115 13.99 15.94 5.96
CA CYS A 115 14.11 16.80 4.79
C CYS A 115 15.09 16.20 3.80
N PHE A 116 14.75 16.27 2.52
CA PHE A 116 15.56 15.84 1.39
C PHE A 116 15.64 17.00 0.39
N THR A 117 16.82 17.67 0.33
CA THR A 117 17.06 18.74 -0.64
C THR A 117 17.79 18.17 -1.83
N LEU A 118 17.12 18.12 -2.98
CA LEU A 118 17.73 17.69 -4.25
C LEU A 118 18.37 18.91 -4.87
N LYS A 119 19.71 18.88 -4.98
CA LYS A 119 20.51 20.02 -5.40
C LYS A 119 20.71 20.05 -6.91
N ASP A 120 20.70 21.27 -7.46
CA ASP A 120 20.98 21.51 -8.87
C ASP A 120 20.21 20.58 -9.81
N ALA A 121 18.89 20.39 -9.55
CA ALA A 121 18.03 19.50 -10.32
C ALA A 121 17.80 19.98 -11.77
N VAL A 122 18.46 21.06 -12.18
CA VAL A 122 18.54 21.52 -13.59
C VAL A 122 19.55 20.65 -14.34
N THR A 123 19.22 19.40 -14.53
CA THR A 123 20.10 18.41 -15.19
C THR A 123 19.29 17.36 -15.93
N ASP A 124 19.87 16.80 -16.97
CA ASP A 124 19.35 15.63 -17.69
C ASP A 124 19.83 14.29 -17.08
N ASP A 125 20.60 14.35 -15.98
CA ASP A 125 21.03 13.17 -15.25
C ASP A 125 19.87 12.53 -14.50
N THR A 126 19.93 11.21 -14.36
CA THR A 126 18.95 10.41 -13.58
C THR A 126 19.32 10.31 -12.11
N GLU A 127 20.56 10.54 -11.76
CA GLU A 127 21.06 10.63 -10.38
C GLU A 127 21.24 12.11 -10.00
N ILE A 128 20.51 12.55 -8.99
CA ILE A 128 20.51 13.93 -8.54
C ILE A 128 21.08 13.98 -7.12
N ALA A 129 22.01 14.91 -6.88
CA ALA A 129 22.60 15.10 -5.56
C ALA A 129 21.52 15.41 -4.51
N CYS A 130 21.57 14.72 -3.38
CA CYS A 130 20.65 14.87 -2.27
C CYS A 130 21.40 15.25 -1.00
N ILE A 131 20.87 16.24 -0.28
CA ILE A 131 21.29 16.59 1.07
C ILE A 131 20.13 16.27 2.00
N PRO A 132 20.16 15.12 2.70
CA PRO A 132 19.15 14.79 3.69
C PRO A 132 19.39 15.54 5.01
N SER A 133 18.39 15.52 5.89
CA SER A 133 18.53 16.00 7.27
C SER A 133 19.45 15.09 8.11
N ASP A 134 19.99 15.62 9.22
CA ASP A 134 20.98 14.93 10.06
C ASP A 134 20.45 13.63 10.72
N ASN A 135 19.13 13.46 10.83
CA ASN A 135 18.49 12.26 11.40
C ASN A 135 18.23 11.14 10.38
N ILE A 136 18.83 11.21 9.20
CA ILE A 136 18.54 10.30 8.09
C ILE A 136 18.70 8.81 8.48
N ASP A 137 19.72 8.43 9.24
CA ASP A 137 19.93 7.04 9.66
C ASP A 137 18.77 6.49 10.49
N HIS A 138 18.20 7.31 11.38
CA HIS A 138 17.01 6.95 12.14
C HIS A 138 15.80 6.81 11.19
N VAL A 139 15.60 7.76 10.30
CA VAL A 139 14.51 7.77 9.33
C VAL A 139 14.52 6.52 8.45
N LEU A 140 15.69 6.15 7.90
CA LEU A 140 15.82 4.99 7.02
C LEU A 140 15.60 3.64 7.73
N THR A 141 15.80 3.58 9.04
CA THR A 141 15.65 2.35 9.82
C THR A 141 14.30 2.21 10.50
N ALA A 142 13.66 3.33 10.86
CA ALA A 142 12.45 3.34 11.68
C ALA A 142 11.16 3.68 10.91
N TRP A 143 11.24 4.52 9.87
CA TRP A 143 10.03 4.99 9.18
C TRP A 143 9.48 3.95 8.19
N PRO A 144 8.15 3.68 8.21
CA PRO A 144 7.54 2.62 7.40
C PRO A 144 7.84 2.72 5.90
N LEU A 145 8.01 3.94 5.38
CA LEU A 145 8.37 4.19 3.98
C LEU A 145 9.66 3.46 3.57
N PHE A 146 10.62 3.30 4.48
CA PHE A 146 11.95 2.75 4.19
C PHE A 146 12.14 1.31 4.70
N THR A 147 11.19 0.77 5.45
CA THR A 147 11.25 -0.56 6.03
C THR A 147 10.59 -1.62 5.14
N PRO A 148 10.76 -2.94 5.42
CA PRO A 148 10.02 -4.02 4.75
C PRO A 148 8.50 -3.98 4.95
N SER A 149 7.99 -3.10 5.85
CA SER A 149 6.56 -2.89 6.07
C SER A 149 5.91 -2.01 5.00
N PHE A 150 6.68 -1.53 4.02
CA PHE A 150 6.19 -0.77 2.88
C PHE A 150 5.68 -1.69 1.76
N VAL A 151 4.52 -1.34 1.18
CA VAL A 151 3.99 -1.98 -0.03
C VAL A 151 3.46 -0.91 -0.97
N TYR A 152 3.81 -1.01 -2.24
CA TYR A 152 3.25 -0.19 -3.31
C TYR A 152 2.58 -1.07 -4.36
N LEU A 153 1.34 -0.74 -4.68
CA LEU A 153 0.56 -1.35 -5.75
C LEU A 153 0.14 -0.29 -6.77
N TYR A 154 0.69 -0.43 -7.96
CA TYR A 154 0.40 0.43 -9.10
C TYR A 154 -1.00 0.16 -9.68
N ALA A 155 -1.50 1.09 -10.49
CA ALA A 155 -2.81 0.99 -11.13
C ALA A 155 -2.94 -0.23 -12.05
N ASP A 156 -1.88 -0.52 -12.82
CA ASP A 156 -1.80 -1.70 -13.68
C ASP A 156 -1.24 -2.88 -12.91
N ARG A 157 -2.12 -3.79 -12.48
CA ARG A 157 -1.78 -5.00 -11.72
C ARG A 157 -1.74 -6.22 -12.63
N THR A 158 -1.07 -7.28 -12.16
CA THR A 158 -0.92 -8.54 -12.89
C THR A 158 -2.29 -9.08 -13.31
N ALA A 159 -2.49 -9.21 -14.62
CA ALA A 159 -3.71 -9.75 -15.22
C ALA A 159 -3.90 -11.25 -14.88
N PRO A 160 -5.14 -11.79 -15.00
CA PRO A 160 -5.40 -13.20 -14.84
C PRO A 160 -4.55 -14.05 -15.79
N GLN A 161 -3.95 -15.11 -15.26
CA GLN A 161 -3.12 -16.05 -16.00
C GLN A 161 -3.53 -17.49 -15.68
N SER A 162 -3.24 -18.43 -16.59
CA SER A 162 -3.45 -19.85 -16.35
C SER A 162 -2.52 -20.39 -15.27
N ASN A 163 -1.29 -19.91 -15.24
CA ASN A 163 -0.33 -20.10 -14.16
C ASN A 163 0.50 -18.84 -13.96
N TYR A 164 1.06 -18.70 -12.78
CA TYR A 164 1.87 -17.55 -12.39
C TYR A 164 3.31 -18.02 -12.15
N ARG A 165 4.26 -17.31 -12.77
CA ARG A 165 5.66 -17.55 -12.55
C ARG A 165 6.14 -16.76 -11.34
N LYS A 166 7.03 -17.33 -10.53
CA LYS A 166 7.69 -16.59 -9.46
C LYS A 166 8.43 -15.42 -10.07
N GLY A 167 8.06 -14.21 -9.68
CA GLY A 167 8.73 -13.00 -10.13
C GLY A 167 10.18 -13.02 -9.64
N ASN A 168 11.08 -12.45 -10.42
CA ASN A 168 12.40 -12.14 -9.91
C ASN A 168 12.21 -11.19 -8.71
N ALA A 169 12.89 -11.47 -7.61
CA ALA A 169 12.99 -10.52 -6.52
C ALA A 169 13.56 -9.23 -7.14
N SER A 170 12.69 -8.26 -7.42
CA SER A 170 13.14 -6.90 -7.71
C SER A 170 13.91 -6.43 -6.48
N ASN A 171 14.79 -5.44 -6.63
CA ASN A 171 15.54 -4.86 -5.51
C ASN A 171 14.64 -4.28 -4.41
N THR A 172 13.34 -4.21 -4.63
CA THR A 172 12.31 -3.86 -3.66
C THR A 172 11.86 -5.11 -2.93
N ASP A 173 12.09 -5.18 -1.63
CA ASP A 173 11.64 -6.25 -0.72
C ASP A 173 10.11 -6.30 -0.55
N SER A 174 9.36 -5.97 -1.59
CA SER A 174 7.91 -6.05 -1.57
C SER A 174 7.48 -7.52 -1.46
N ARG A 175 6.68 -7.84 -0.46
CA ARG A 175 6.11 -9.17 -0.25
C ARG A 175 5.28 -9.67 -1.44
N LEU A 176 4.83 -8.76 -2.30
CA LEU A 176 4.03 -9.04 -3.48
C LEU A 176 4.85 -9.01 -4.78
N GLY A 177 6.18 -8.88 -4.69
CA GLY A 177 7.09 -8.75 -5.82
C GLY A 177 7.23 -7.30 -6.28
N ASP A 178 6.99 -7.04 -7.56
CA ASP A 178 7.05 -5.69 -8.12
C ASP A 178 5.76 -4.89 -7.85
N LYS A 179 5.73 -3.64 -8.32
CA LYS A 179 4.56 -2.73 -8.21
C LYS A 179 3.27 -3.27 -8.86
N HIS A 180 3.36 -4.25 -9.73
CA HIS A 180 2.22 -4.89 -10.39
C HIS A 180 1.67 -6.07 -9.58
N GLY A 181 2.30 -6.43 -8.45
CA GLY A 181 1.91 -7.57 -7.64
C GLY A 181 2.21 -8.91 -8.31
N SER A 182 3.32 -9.01 -9.05
CA SER A 182 3.68 -10.21 -9.83
C SER A 182 3.82 -11.49 -9.00
N ASN A 183 4.15 -11.36 -7.71
CA ASN A 183 4.28 -12.48 -6.78
C ASN A 183 3.02 -12.77 -5.97
N THR A 184 1.89 -12.14 -6.25
CA THR A 184 0.64 -12.31 -5.47
C THR A 184 0.22 -13.77 -5.34
N ALA A 185 0.27 -14.54 -6.43
CA ALA A 185 -0.11 -15.96 -6.40
C ALA A 185 0.85 -16.80 -5.54
N PHE A 186 2.16 -16.54 -5.63
CA PHE A 186 3.16 -17.20 -4.79
C PHE A 186 3.00 -16.83 -3.33
N ARG A 187 2.81 -15.55 -3.03
CA ARG A 187 2.60 -15.08 -1.66
C ARG A 187 1.36 -15.68 -1.03
N PHE A 188 0.28 -15.80 -1.81
CA PHE A 188 -0.93 -16.49 -1.35
C PHE A 188 -0.68 -17.98 -1.10
N TYR A 189 0.02 -18.65 -2.02
CA TYR A 189 0.40 -20.06 -1.86
C TYR A 189 1.27 -20.27 -0.60
N GLU A 190 2.25 -19.43 -0.35
CA GLU A 190 3.11 -19.49 0.85
C GLU A 190 2.28 -19.31 2.13
N ALA A 191 1.39 -18.30 2.17
CA ALA A 191 0.52 -18.07 3.30
C ALA A 191 -0.42 -19.26 3.57
N MET A 192 -0.96 -19.86 2.51
CA MET A 192 -1.79 -21.07 2.61
C MET A 192 -0.99 -22.27 3.12
N SER A 193 0.19 -22.53 2.54
CA SER A 193 1.01 -23.70 2.86
C SER A 193 1.58 -23.65 4.27
N SER A 194 1.90 -22.46 4.78
CA SER A 194 2.40 -22.25 6.14
C SER A 194 1.30 -22.04 7.18
N ASN A 195 0.04 -22.01 6.76
CA ASN A 195 -1.10 -21.61 7.61
C ASN A 195 -0.84 -20.27 8.32
N GLU A 196 -0.30 -19.31 7.58
CA GLU A 196 0.03 -17.98 8.11
C GLU A 196 -1.21 -17.30 8.70
N GLN A 197 -1.03 -16.69 9.85
CA GLN A 197 -2.10 -15.95 10.53
C GLN A 197 -2.08 -14.47 10.14
N VAL A 198 -3.26 -13.86 10.05
CA VAL A 198 -3.41 -12.41 9.84
C VAL A 198 -2.78 -11.67 11.02
N PRO A 199 -1.76 -10.81 10.78
CA PRO A 199 -1.06 -10.11 11.87
C PRO A 199 -1.98 -9.20 12.70
N VAL A 200 -3.01 -8.64 12.07
CA VAL A 200 -4.02 -7.77 12.71
C VAL A 200 -5.35 -8.51 12.78
N PRO A 201 -5.68 -9.21 13.89
CA PRO A 201 -6.86 -10.08 14.00
C PRO A 201 -8.19 -9.37 13.74
N ALA A 202 -8.27 -8.07 13.99
CA ALA A 202 -9.45 -7.26 13.73
C ALA A 202 -9.87 -7.24 12.25
N LEU A 203 -8.95 -7.52 11.33
CA LEU A 203 -9.21 -7.62 9.89
C LEU A 203 -9.81 -8.98 9.48
N CYS A 204 -9.83 -9.98 10.36
CA CYS A 204 -10.42 -11.27 10.05
C CYS A 204 -11.95 -11.16 9.98
N LEU A 205 -12.55 -11.60 8.87
CA LEU A 205 -14.02 -11.76 8.77
C LEU A 205 -14.50 -13.03 9.47
N LEU A 206 -13.64 -14.02 9.61
CA LEU A 206 -13.95 -15.31 10.21
C LEU A 206 -13.54 -15.30 11.70
N GLU A 207 -14.52 -15.44 12.60
CA GLU A 207 -14.31 -15.37 14.07
C GLU A 207 -13.37 -16.46 14.60
N LYS A 208 -13.42 -17.66 14.00
CA LYS A 208 -12.71 -18.86 14.49
C LYS A 208 -11.53 -19.27 13.65
N ASN A 209 -11.26 -18.58 12.56
CA ASN A 209 -10.17 -18.88 11.65
C ASN A 209 -9.44 -17.61 11.24
N HIS A 210 -8.26 -17.40 11.79
CA HIS A 210 -7.44 -16.20 11.53
C HIS A 210 -6.38 -16.43 10.45
N SER A 211 -6.41 -17.56 9.73
CA SER A 211 -5.46 -17.79 8.65
C SER A 211 -5.66 -16.79 7.50
N VAL A 212 -4.56 -16.35 6.93
CA VAL A 212 -4.56 -15.42 5.78
C VAL A 212 -5.38 -15.99 4.63
N PHE A 213 -5.14 -17.25 4.24
CA PHE A 213 -5.80 -17.83 3.07
C PHE A 213 -7.33 -17.89 3.21
N ALA A 214 -7.85 -18.23 4.40
CA ALA A 214 -9.27 -18.29 4.65
C ALA A 214 -9.91 -16.88 4.66
N ASN A 215 -9.24 -15.90 5.25
CA ASN A 215 -9.72 -14.52 5.28
C ASN A 215 -9.58 -13.81 3.94
N VAL A 216 -8.59 -14.15 3.10
CA VAL A 216 -8.54 -13.69 1.70
C VAL A 216 -9.79 -14.15 0.94
N SER A 217 -10.17 -15.42 1.05
CA SER A 217 -11.40 -15.94 0.43
C SER A 217 -12.65 -15.26 0.97
N ALA A 218 -12.73 -15.03 2.28
CA ALA A 218 -13.85 -14.34 2.91
C ALA A 218 -13.98 -12.89 2.45
N TRP A 219 -12.89 -12.13 2.40
CA TRP A 219 -12.89 -10.76 1.89
C TRP A 219 -13.19 -10.71 0.39
N LEU A 220 -12.64 -11.64 -0.39
CA LEU A 220 -12.94 -11.74 -1.82
C LEU A 220 -14.44 -11.96 -2.04
N SER A 221 -15.06 -12.89 -1.30
CA SER A 221 -16.50 -13.15 -1.34
C SER A 221 -17.31 -11.92 -0.92
N TYR A 222 -16.90 -11.25 0.15
CA TYR A 222 -17.58 -10.04 0.61
C TYR A 222 -17.50 -8.93 -0.44
N ILE A 223 -16.30 -8.62 -0.94
CA ILE A 223 -16.09 -7.54 -1.91
C ILE A 223 -16.83 -7.84 -3.22
N MET A 224 -16.69 -9.03 -3.76
CA MET A 224 -17.31 -9.39 -5.04
C MET A 224 -18.81 -9.67 -4.95
N GLY A 225 -19.35 -9.82 -3.73
CA GLY A 225 -20.77 -10.10 -3.52
C GLY A 225 -21.22 -11.48 -4.01
N SER A 226 -20.31 -12.44 -4.00
CA SER A 226 -20.57 -13.82 -4.43
C SER A 226 -19.72 -14.77 -3.61
N ASP A 227 -20.27 -15.94 -3.26
CA ASP A 227 -19.54 -16.97 -2.53
C ASP A 227 -18.41 -17.52 -3.42
N VAL A 228 -17.17 -17.13 -3.11
CA VAL A 228 -15.96 -17.47 -3.86
C VAL A 228 -14.89 -17.95 -2.91
N SER A 229 -14.39 -19.15 -3.12
CA SER A 229 -13.19 -19.65 -2.45
C SER A 229 -12.00 -19.58 -3.39
N LEU A 230 -10.82 -19.30 -2.83
CA LEU A 230 -9.57 -19.26 -3.56
C LEU A 230 -8.63 -20.36 -3.04
N ALA A 231 -8.01 -21.10 -3.94
CA ALA A 231 -6.97 -22.06 -3.63
C ALA A 231 -5.77 -21.85 -4.54
N ALA A 232 -4.60 -22.30 -4.10
CA ALA A 232 -3.38 -22.27 -4.88
C ALA A 232 -2.72 -23.65 -4.85
N ALA A 233 -2.11 -24.04 -5.96
CA ALA A 233 -1.31 -25.24 -6.07
C ALA A 233 0.02 -24.96 -6.76
N GLN A 234 1.09 -25.52 -6.24
CA GLN A 234 2.40 -25.42 -6.86
C GLN A 234 2.51 -26.47 -7.96
N GLU A 235 2.79 -26.05 -9.18
CA GLU A 235 3.04 -26.94 -10.32
C GLU A 235 4.53 -27.29 -10.42
N THR A 236 5.41 -26.30 -10.30
CA THR A 236 6.86 -26.44 -10.30
C THR A 236 7.48 -25.52 -9.24
N ALA A 237 8.80 -25.58 -9.05
CA ALA A 237 9.50 -24.72 -8.09
C ALA A 237 9.29 -23.23 -8.36
N ASP A 238 9.00 -22.86 -9.62
CA ASP A 238 8.85 -21.48 -10.07
C ASP A 238 7.43 -21.15 -10.60
N ARG A 239 6.46 -22.07 -10.46
CA ARG A 239 5.09 -21.88 -10.97
C ARG A 239 4.01 -22.30 -9.97
N VAL A 240 3.02 -21.44 -9.85
CA VAL A 240 1.82 -21.65 -9.03
C VAL A 240 0.58 -21.42 -9.90
N THR A 241 -0.42 -22.25 -9.72
CA THR A 241 -1.78 -22.03 -10.25
C THR A 241 -2.70 -21.55 -9.16
N LEU A 242 -3.62 -20.66 -9.51
CA LEU A 242 -4.76 -20.28 -8.69
C LEU A 242 -6.02 -20.95 -9.24
N SER A 243 -6.90 -21.37 -8.35
CA SER A 243 -8.23 -21.85 -8.70
C SER A 243 -9.28 -21.14 -7.83
N TYR A 244 -10.28 -20.61 -8.49
CA TYR A 244 -11.46 -20.04 -7.84
C TYR A 244 -12.56 -21.08 -7.84
N SER A 245 -13.24 -21.27 -6.71
CA SER A 245 -14.39 -22.17 -6.66
C SER A 245 -15.62 -21.45 -6.16
N LYS A 246 -16.79 -21.92 -6.61
CA LYS A 246 -18.10 -21.48 -6.17
C LYS A 246 -18.97 -22.67 -5.83
N ASN A 247 -19.77 -22.54 -4.78
CA ASN A 247 -20.80 -23.52 -4.49
C ASN A 247 -22.04 -23.24 -5.36
N VAL A 248 -22.35 -24.16 -6.24
CA VAL A 248 -23.54 -24.09 -7.09
C VAL A 248 -24.42 -25.31 -6.77
N GLN A 249 -25.54 -25.08 -6.09
CA GLN A 249 -26.50 -26.11 -5.69
C GLN A 249 -25.88 -27.29 -4.91
N GLY A 250 -24.93 -26.99 -4.01
CA GLY A 250 -24.26 -27.99 -3.18
C GLY A 250 -23.03 -28.64 -3.83
N ASN A 251 -22.73 -28.32 -5.08
CA ASN A 251 -21.51 -28.78 -5.78
C ASN A 251 -20.49 -27.65 -5.83
N GLU A 252 -19.25 -27.94 -5.42
CA GLU A 252 -18.14 -27.05 -5.60
C GLU A 252 -17.62 -27.15 -7.05
N ILE A 253 -17.67 -26.01 -7.77
CA ILE A 253 -17.20 -25.94 -9.15
C ILE A 253 -15.98 -25.03 -9.18
N ALA A 254 -14.86 -25.57 -9.62
CA ALA A 254 -13.60 -24.85 -9.75
C ALA A 254 -13.47 -24.17 -11.12
N PHE A 255 -12.91 -22.97 -11.13
CA PHE A 255 -12.65 -22.15 -12.31
C PHE A 255 -11.20 -21.67 -12.34
N SER A 256 -10.61 -21.68 -13.52
CA SER A 256 -9.33 -20.98 -13.77
C SER A 256 -9.50 -19.47 -13.61
N PRO A 257 -8.45 -18.73 -13.20
CA PRO A 257 -8.48 -17.24 -13.20
C PRO A 257 -8.95 -16.63 -14.51
N LEU A 258 -8.69 -17.28 -15.64
CA LEU A 258 -9.14 -16.81 -16.96
C LEU A 258 -10.67 -16.88 -17.17
N ASN A 259 -11.37 -17.68 -16.37
CA ASN A 259 -12.81 -17.93 -16.48
C ASN A 259 -13.65 -17.27 -15.37
N VAL A 260 -13.01 -16.44 -14.53
CA VAL A 260 -13.69 -15.66 -13.50
C VAL A 260 -13.70 -14.17 -13.87
N ALA A 261 -14.53 -13.39 -13.19
CA ALA A 261 -14.54 -11.94 -13.39
C ALA A 261 -13.15 -11.35 -13.18
N PHE A 262 -12.71 -10.52 -14.12
CA PHE A 262 -11.37 -9.89 -14.13
C PHE A 262 -11.06 -9.16 -12.81
N GLY A 263 -12.06 -8.54 -12.20
CA GLY A 263 -11.95 -7.87 -10.91
C GLY A 263 -11.41 -8.75 -9.77
N ASN A 264 -11.64 -10.08 -9.80
CA ASN A 264 -11.10 -10.99 -8.79
C ASN A 264 -9.56 -10.97 -8.75
N SER A 265 -8.92 -10.97 -9.91
CA SER A 265 -7.46 -10.94 -10.00
C SER A 265 -6.90 -9.56 -9.64
N TYR A 266 -7.63 -8.49 -9.95
CA TYR A 266 -7.19 -7.11 -9.65
C TYR A 266 -7.34 -6.72 -8.18
N ILE A 267 -8.34 -7.26 -7.46
CA ILE A 267 -8.52 -6.98 -6.03
C ILE A 267 -7.65 -7.88 -5.13
N LEU A 268 -7.26 -9.06 -5.60
CA LEU A 268 -6.51 -10.03 -4.81
C LEU A 268 -5.19 -9.49 -4.23
N PRO A 269 -4.33 -8.78 -5.00
CA PRO A 269 -3.12 -8.17 -4.45
C PRO A 269 -3.42 -7.19 -3.30
N ILE A 270 -4.50 -6.42 -3.40
CA ILE A 270 -4.91 -5.44 -2.37
C ILE A 270 -5.35 -6.16 -1.10
N ILE A 271 -6.22 -7.16 -1.22
CA ILE A 271 -6.66 -7.96 -0.06
C ILE A 271 -5.46 -8.60 0.63
N LEU A 272 -4.55 -9.20 -0.16
CA LEU A 272 -3.38 -9.89 0.38
C LEU A 272 -2.41 -8.91 1.03
N ALA A 273 -2.16 -7.73 0.41
CA ALA A 273 -1.34 -6.68 0.99
C ALA A 273 -1.84 -6.26 2.38
N VAL A 274 -3.15 -6.01 2.49
CA VAL A 274 -3.80 -5.58 3.73
C VAL A 274 -3.76 -6.70 4.79
N LEU A 275 -4.13 -7.93 4.43
CA LEU A 275 -4.23 -9.04 5.38
C LEU A 275 -2.88 -9.60 5.84
N THR A 276 -1.79 -9.29 5.15
CA THR A 276 -0.43 -9.70 5.54
C THR A 276 0.40 -8.55 6.12
N ALA A 277 -0.16 -7.34 6.17
CA ALA A 277 0.49 -6.19 6.76
C ALA A 277 0.44 -6.26 8.29
N PRO A 278 1.57 -6.15 8.99
CA PRO A 278 1.58 -5.85 10.42
C PRO A 278 1.11 -4.41 10.68
N GLU A 279 0.78 -4.12 11.92
CA GLU A 279 0.60 -2.73 12.38
C GLU A 279 1.83 -1.89 12.02
N ASN A 280 1.65 -0.61 11.82
CA ASN A 280 2.68 0.35 11.38
C ASN A 280 3.26 0.08 9.98
N SER A 281 2.54 -0.63 9.13
CA SER A 281 2.83 -0.72 7.70
C SER A 281 2.37 0.54 6.98
N LEU A 282 3.05 0.88 5.88
CA LEU A 282 2.61 1.88 4.91
C LEU A 282 2.30 1.21 3.57
N LEU A 283 1.04 1.32 3.15
CA LEU A 283 0.58 0.85 1.85
C LEU A 283 0.26 2.04 0.96
N ILE A 284 0.79 2.06 -0.26
CA ILE A 284 0.40 3.01 -1.31
C ILE A 284 -0.29 2.22 -2.41
N ILE A 285 -1.53 2.61 -2.73
CA ILE A 285 -2.37 1.86 -3.69
C ILE A 285 -2.96 2.84 -4.70
N GLU A 286 -2.66 2.63 -5.97
CA GLU A 286 -3.26 3.39 -7.07
C GLU A 286 -4.45 2.65 -7.67
N ASN A 287 -5.52 3.38 -7.95
CA ASN A 287 -6.75 2.93 -8.59
C ASN A 287 -7.26 1.57 -8.07
N PRO A 288 -7.52 1.43 -6.75
CA PRO A 288 -8.03 0.17 -6.20
C PRO A 288 -9.37 -0.24 -6.79
N GLU A 289 -10.10 0.69 -7.38
CA GLU A 289 -11.38 0.48 -8.07
C GLU A 289 -11.27 -0.16 -9.45
N ALA A 290 -10.08 -0.31 -10.02
CA ALA A 290 -9.89 -0.78 -11.38
C ALA A 290 -10.54 -2.15 -11.61
N HIS A 291 -11.35 -2.25 -12.68
CA HIS A 291 -12.10 -3.46 -13.08
C HIS A 291 -13.13 -3.97 -12.05
N LEU A 292 -13.49 -3.16 -11.05
CA LEU A 292 -14.50 -3.53 -10.05
C LEU A 292 -15.88 -2.92 -10.36
N HIS A 293 -16.92 -3.70 -10.09
CA HIS A 293 -18.28 -3.17 -10.07
C HIS A 293 -18.45 -2.15 -8.92
N PRO A 294 -19.31 -1.12 -9.03
CA PRO A 294 -19.53 -0.10 -8.00
C PRO A 294 -19.70 -0.64 -6.58
N SER A 295 -20.46 -1.72 -6.41
CA SER A 295 -20.62 -2.36 -5.09
C SER A 295 -19.32 -2.96 -4.53
N ALA A 296 -18.44 -3.47 -5.40
CA ALA A 296 -17.14 -4.00 -5.00
C ALA A 296 -16.18 -2.85 -4.64
N GLN A 297 -16.21 -1.75 -5.40
CA GLN A 297 -15.45 -0.53 -5.07
C GLN A 297 -15.83 0.01 -3.68
N PHE A 298 -17.13 0.07 -3.37
CA PHE A 298 -17.66 0.47 -2.06
C PHE A 298 -17.09 -0.42 -0.94
N ARG A 299 -17.14 -1.75 -1.11
CA ARG A 299 -16.66 -2.70 -0.10
C ARG A 299 -15.14 -2.71 0.02
N THR A 300 -14.42 -2.41 -1.06
CA THR A 300 -12.97 -2.16 -1.02
C THR A 300 -12.67 -0.96 -0.13
N GLY A 301 -13.42 0.14 -0.27
CA GLY A 301 -13.29 1.30 0.62
C GLY A 301 -13.50 0.94 2.10
N GLN A 302 -14.42 0.02 2.39
CA GLN A 302 -14.63 -0.46 3.77
C GLN A 302 -13.43 -1.26 4.30
N LEU A 303 -12.82 -2.14 3.49
CA LEU A 303 -11.60 -2.87 3.86
C LEU A 303 -10.46 -1.91 4.21
N LEU A 304 -10.22 -0.90 3.34
CA LEU A 304 -9.12 0.06 3.54
C LEU A 304 -9.35 0.92 4.79
N ALA A 305 -10.58 1.35 5.03
CA ALA A 305 -10.92 2.12 6.23
C ALA A 305 -10.77 1.28 7.52
N LEU A 306 -11.17 0.00 7.48
CA LEU A 306 -10.97 -0.92 8.60
C LEU A 306 -9.49 -1.14 8.90
N ALA A 307 -8.68 -1.31 7.88
CA ALA A 307 -7.23 -1.49 8.02
C ALA A 307 -6.56 -0.26 8.66
N ALA A 308 -6.95 0.93 8.23
CA ALA A 308 -6.45 2.18 8.78
C ALA A 308 -6.87 2.38 10.26
N GLU A 309 -8.08 1.94 10.64
CA GLU A 309 -8.51 1.94 12.05
C GLU A 309 -7.56 1.13 12.92
N HIS A 310 -7.01 0.06 12.40
CA HIS A 310 -6.17 -0.90 13.11
C HIS A 310 -4.68 -0.76 12.79
N GLY A 311 -4.20 0.47 12.58
CA GLY A 311 -2.77 0.81 12.57
C GLY A 311 -2.02 0.53 11.27
N ILE A 312 -2.70 0.25 10.15
CA ILE A 312 -2.10 0.15 8.83
C ILE A 312 -2.30 1.48 8.10
N GLN A 313 -1.25 2.24 7.88
CA GLN A 313 -1.35 3.50 7.13
C GLN A 313 -1.51 3.23 5.64
N ILE A 314 -2.50 3.87 5.02
CA ILE A 314 -2.81 3.65 3.60
C ILE A 314 -2.95 4.99 2.88
N ILE A 315 -2.24 5.15 1.78
CA ILE A 315 -2.38 6.27 0.84
C ILE A 315 -2.96 5.71 -0.45
N VAL A 316 -4.07 6.28 -0.91
CA VAL A 316 -4.82 5.81 -2.08
C VAL A 316 -4.97 6.93 -3.08
N GLU A 317 -4.53 6.70 -4.32
CA GLU A 317 -4.96 7.50 -5.46
C GLU A 317 -6.19 6.86 -6.09
N THR A 318 -7.30 7.60 -6.19
CA THR A 318 -8.57 7.06 -6.70
C THR A 318 -9.39 8.10 -7.46
N HIS A 319 -10.21 7.59 -8.38
CA HIS A 319 -11.24 8.34 -9.10
C HIS A 319 -12.66 7.89 -8.73
N SER A 320 -12.80 7.00 -7.74
CA SER A 320 -14.06 6.34 -7.42
C SER A 320 -14.83 7.01 -6.29
N ASP A 321 -15.97 7.61 -6.60
CA ASP A 321 -16.94 8.06 -5.61
C ASP A 321 -17.53 6.89 -4.80
N HIS A 322 -17.59 5.69 -5.39
CA HIS A 322 -18.11 4.51 -4.70
C HIS A 322 -17.16 4.04 -3.61
N LEU A 323 -15.84 4.03 -3.88
CA LEU A 323 -14.82 3.74 -2.88
C LEU A 323 -14.87 4.77 -1.75
N LEU A 324 -14.94 6.06 -2.10
CA LEU A 324 -15.08 7.15 -1.14
C LEU A 324 -16.31 6.97 -0.25
N ASN A 325 -17.46 6.58 -0.84
CA ASN A 325 -18.67 6.32 -0.08
C ASN A 325 -18.52 5.12 0.87
N GLY A 326 -17.79 4.08 0.48
CA GLY A 326 -17.43 2.96 1.35
C GLY A 326 -16.69 3.42 2.60
N VAL A 327 -15.68 4.28 2.44
CA VAL A 327 -14.94 4.89 3.54
C VAL A 327 -15.85 5.76 4.41
N ARG A 328 -16.69 6.62 3.82
CA ARG A 328 -17.64 7.48 4.55
C ARG A 328 -18.64 6.69 5.40
N VAL A 329 -19.10 5.56 4.90
CA VAL A 329 -19.99 4.69 5.68
C VAL A 329 -19.24 4.10 6.88
N MET A 330 -17.98 3.68 6.71
CA MET A 330 -17.16 3.20 7.81
C MET A 330 -16.95 4.26 8.90
N THR A 331 -16.78 5.53 8.52
CA THR A 331 -16.63 6.61 9.51
C THR A 331 -17.93 6.97 10.22
N LYS A 332 -19.09 6.75 9.59
CA LYS A 332 -20.41 7.11 10.14
C LYS A 332 -21.12 5.96 10.87
N ALA A 333 -21.22 4.82 10.23
CA ALA A 333 -22.03 3.68 10.70
C ALA A 333 -21.19 2.45 11.04
N GLY A 334 -20.00 2.34 10.45
CA GLY A 334 -19.16 1.17 10.58
C GLY A 334 -19.59 -0.01 9.73
N MET A 335 -18.95 -1.13 9.95
CA MET A 335 -19.24 -2.42 9.35
C MET A 335 -19.75 -3.37 10.43
N GLU A 336 -20.84 -4.09 10.15
CA GLU A 336 -21.45 -5.01 11.12
C GLU A 336 -20.43 -6.00 11.66
N GLY A 337 -20.35 -6.09 12.99
CA GLY A 337 -19.44 -6.97 13.70
C GLY A 337 -17.96 -6.50 13.71
N LYS A 338 -17.60 -5.39 13.06
CA LYS A 338 -16.22 -4.91 12.93
C LYS A 338 -15.96 -3.52 13.52
N GLY A 339 -17.02 -2.83 13.89
CA GLY A 339 -16.91 -1.48 14.43
C GLY A 339 -16.80 -0.40 13.35
N ARG A 340 -16.39 0.78 13.78
CA ARG A 340 -16.37 2.00 12.99
C ARG A 340 -14.95 2.56 12.94
N THR A 341 -14.57 3.12 11.79
CA THR A 341 -13.32 3.87 11.64
C THR A 341 -13.49 5.27 12.23
N ASP A 342 -12.52 5.73 13.01
CA ASP A 342 -12.47 7.11 13.49
C ASP A 342 -12.30 8.06 12.30
N ALA A 343 -13.20 9.04 12.20
CA ALA A 343 -13.13 10.05 11.14
C ALA A 343 -11.84 10.88 11.21
N GLY A 344 -11.26 11.07 12.40
CA GLY A 344 -9.97 11.74 12.59
C GLY A 344 -8.76 11.00 12.01
N LYS A 345 -8.94 9.72 11.63
CA LYS A 345 -7.90 8.94 10.94
C LYS A 345 -7.99 9.02 9.42
N VAL A 346 -8.99 9.71 8.85
CA VAL A 346 -9.25 9.76 7.41
C VAL A 346 -9.04 11.16 6.88
N GLU A 347 -8.13 11.30 5.91
CA GLU A 347 -7.88 12.53 5.15
C GLU A 347 -8.34 12.33 3.71
N ILE A 348 -9.03 13.33 3.15
CA ILE A 348 -9.51 13.31 1.77
C ILE A 348 -9.06 14.59 1.09
N HIS A 349 -8.23 14.46 0.06
CA HIS A 349 -7.70 15.57 -0.71
C HIS A 349 -8.26 15.54 -2.13
N TYR A 350 -8.87 16.65 -2.52
CA TYR A 350 -9.30 16.87 -3.89
C TYR A 350 -8.29 17.79 -4.58
N ILE A 351 -7.50 17.25 -5.50
CA ILE A 351 -6.46 17.98 -6.22
C ILE A 351 -7.05 18.56 -7.51
N TYR A 352 -6.87 19.85 -7.71
CA TYR A 352 -7.28 20.58 -8.91
C TYR A 352 -6.18 21.55 -9.32
N GLN A 353 -6.20 21.99 -10.57
CA GLN A 353 -5.36 23.07 -11.07
C GLN A 353 -6.23 24.33 -11.17
N ASP A 354 -5.70 25.44 -10.66
CA ASP A 354 -6.30 26.77 -10.84
C ASP A 354 -6.01 27.32 -12.24
#